data_22320338497b184095c3fcc31d47646a
#
_entry.id   22320338497b184095c3fcc31d47646a
#
_cell.length_a   1.000
_cell.length_b   1.000
_cell.length_c   1.000
_cell.angle_alpha   90.00
_cell.angle_beta   90.00
_cell.angle_gamma   90.00
#
_symmetry.space_group_name_H-M   'P 1'
#
loop_
_entity.id
_entity.type
_entity.pdbx_description
1 polymer ?
#
loop_
_entity_poly.entity_id
_entity_poly.type
_entity_poly.pdbx_seq_one_letter_code
_entity_poly.pdbx_strand_id
1 'polypeptide(L)'
;MKVLMVNHFPLEGSGSGTYTKNIAAHLTKQGHEVCAVFPENSPPTDIPGVRLIPVMFSAKGAKRRTKKEHLPFNFPCFTTHPRSTTTFADLSSEEFAQYLAAFDAAIQKAVMEFQPDIIHAQHIWCLSWLAVKHHIPTVVTTHGTDLMGCVKWPGFRGLAEETVKHCTKIIAISSSNRDAVLEIFPEACAKISLLPNGYNEDVFYPEDVDRTSLLTRMNIPYNGEKIVLFAGKLTTFKGVENLLSAARYYEEQ
;
A
#
# COMPACT_ATOMS: atom_id res chain seq x y z
N MET A 1 21.44 7.28 5.09
CA MET A 1 20.82 6.23 5.93
C MET A 1 20.44 5.04 5.07
N LYS A 2 20.42 3.85 5.67
CA LYS A 2 19.89 2.64 5.08
C LYS A 2 18.44 2.43 5.51
N VAL A 3 17.53 2.46 4.57
CA VAL A 3 16.08 2.37 4.83
C VAL A 3 15.55 1.04 4.30
N LEU A 4 15.01 0.19 5.17
CA LEU A 4 14.28 -1.01 4.78
C LEU A 4 12.79 -0.69 4.69
N MET A 5 12.22 -0.79 3.51
CA MET A 5 10.77 -0.64 3.30
C MET A 5 10.10 -2.00 3.27
N VAL A 6 8.96 -2.14 3.95
CA VAL A 6 8.18 -3.38 4.01
C VAL A 6 6.74 -3.08 3.63
N ASN A 7 6.21 -3.78 2.64
CA ASN A 7 4.86 -3.56 2.14
C ASN A 7 4.08 -4.87 1.95
N HIS A 8 2.76 -4.83 2.16
CA HIS A 8 1.82 -5.93 1.95
C HIS A 8 1.38 -6.13 0.50
N PHE A 9 1.64 -5.16 -0.35
CA PHE A 9 1.22 -5.19 -1.76
C PHE A 9 2.42 -5.14 -2.68
N PRO A 10 2.29 -5.69 -3.89
CA PRO A 10 3.22 -5.39 -4.98
C PRO A 10 3.40 -3.88 -5.15
N LEU A 11 4.56 -3.46 -5.62
CA LEU A 11 4.87 -2.04 -5.81
C LEU A 11 4.04 -1.38 -6.90
N GLU A 12 3.26 -2.17 -7.63
CA GLU A 12 2.33 -1.72 -8.67
C GLU A 12 0.92 -2.28 -8.45
N GLY A 13 -0.10 -1.52 -8.90
CA GLY A 13 -1.50 -1.94 -8.85
C GLY A 13 -2.23 -1.65 -7.54
N SER A 14 -1.58 -1.00 -6.57
CA SER A 14 -2.21 -0.54 -5.32
C SER A 14 -1.70 0.84 -4.92
N GLY A 15 -2.48 1.55 -4.11
CA GLY A 15 -2.08 2.87 -3.59
C GLY A 15 -0.83 2.79 -2.70
N SER A 16 -0.79 1.86 -1.76
CA SER A 16 0.37 1.67 -0.87
C SER A 16 1.61 1.14 -1.62
N GLY A 17 1.42 0.33 -2.66
CA GLY A 17 2.51 -0.09 -3.53
C GLY A 17 3.12 1.09 -4.28
N THR A 18 2.29 1.90 -4.93
CA THR A 18 2.72 3.14 -5.61
C THR A 18 3.40 4.11 -4.63
N TYR A 19 2.84 4.29 -3.43
CA TYR A 19 3.45 5.08 -2.37
C TYR A 19 4.86 4.57 -2.03
N THR A 20 5.00 3.27 -1.74
CA THR A 20 6.29 2.65 -1.41
C THR A 20 7.30 2.81 -2.54
N LYS A 21 6.89 2.55 -3.79
CA LYS A 21 7.73 2.71 -4.99
C LYS A 21 8.28 4.13 -5.13
N ASN A 22 7.39 5.12 -5.01
CA ASN A 22 7.77 6.52 -5.19
C ASN A 22 8.65 7.03 -4.03
N ILE A 23 8.34 6.69 -2.79
CA ILE A 23 9.17 7.04 -1.64
C ILE A 23 10.56 6.38 -1.75
N ALA A 24 10.64 5.08 -2.12
CA ALA A 24 11.90 4.40 -2.32
C ALA A 24 12.78 5.09 -3.37
N ALA A 25 12.21 5.40 -4.53
CA ALA A 25 12.90 6.10 -5.60
C ALA A 25 13.36 7.51 -5.19
N HIS A 26 12.52 8.24 -4.44
CA HIS A 26 12.86 9.59 -3.97
C HIS A 26 13.97 9.57 -2.90
N LEU A 27 13.90 8.67 -1.93
CA LEU A 27 14.96 8.49 -0.92
C LEU A 27 16.30 8.15 -1.57
N THR A 28 16.30 7.31 -2.61
CA THR A 28 17.52 6.98 -3.36
C THR A 28 18.09 8.22 -4.08
N LYS A 29 17.22 9.05 -4.70
CA LYS A 29 17.64 10.34 -5.29
C LYS A 29 18.26 11.30 -4.27
N GLN A 30 17.83 11.20 -3.00
CA GLN A 30 18.39 11.98 -1.89
C GLN A 30 19.69 11.38 -1.29
N GLY A 31 20.23 10.31 -1.87
CA GLY A 31 21.48 9.69 -1.42
C GLY A 31 21.30 8.68 -0.28
N HIS A 32 20.08 8.20 -0.03
CA HIS A 32 19.85 7.10 0.91
C HIS A 32 19.98 5.76 0.19
N GLU A 33 20.44 4.74 0.91
CA GLU A 33 20.36 3.36 0.44
C GLU A 33 18.98 2.79 0.80
N VAL A 34 18.31 2.16 -0.15
CA VAL A 34 16.96 1.63 0.05
C VAL A 34 16.86 0.16 -0.33
N CYS A 35 16.27 -0.63 0.55
CA CYS A 35 15.88 -2.02 0.30
C CYS A 35 14.37 -2.16 0.51
N ALA A 36 13.67 -2.91 -0.34
CA ALA A 36 12.23 -3.12 -0.24
C ALA A 36 11.88 -4.60 -0.21
N VAL A 37 11.11 -5.01 0.80
CA VAL A 37 10.50 -6.35 0.93
C VAL A 37 9.00 -6.22 0.65
N PHE A 38 8.48 -6.99 -0.29
CA PHE A 38 7.09 -6.90 -0.73
C PHE A 38 6.63 -8.21 -1.41
N PRO A 39 5.32 -8.49 -1.49
CA PRO A 39 4.82 -9.66 -2.22
C PRO A 39 4.86 -9.42 -3.72
N GLU A 40 5.08 -10.49 -4.49
CA GLU A 40 5.02 -10.45 -5.94
C GLU A 40 4.55 -11.79 -6.53
N ASN A 41 3.92 -11.78 -7.70
CA ASN A 41 3.54 -12.98 -8.45
C ASN A 41 3.94 -12.92 -9.93
N SER A 42 4.74 -11.93 -10.28
CA SER A 42 5.42 -11.74 -11.57
C SER A 42 6.79 -11.13 -11.33
N PRO A 43 7.71 -11.14 -12.29
CA PRO A 43 8.98 -10.43 -12.15
C PRO A 43 8.72 -8.94 -11.80
N PRO A 44 9.31 -8.41 -10.71
CA PRO A 44 9.11 -7.02 -10.34
C PRO A 44 9.76 -6.07 -11.35
N THR A 45 9.17 -4.89 -11.54
CA THR A 45 9.81 -3.80 -12.26
C THR A 45 10.97 -3.26 -11.43
N ASP A 46 12.12 -3.11 -12.04
CA ASP A 46 13.29 -2.54 -11.39
C ASP A 46 13.07 -1.07 -10.99
N ILE A 47 13.65 -0.67 -9.87
CA ILE A 47 13.66 0.71 -9.40
C ILE A 47 15.12 1.11 -9.24
N PRO A 48 15.63 2.05 -10.06
CA PRO A 48 17.04 2.42 -10.04
C PRO A 48 17.56 2.74 -8.63
N GLY A 49 18.61 2.03 -8.21
CA GLY A 49 19.26 2.20 -6.92
C GLY A 49 18.54 1.59 -5.71
N VAL A 50 17.40 0.91 -5.91
CA VAL A 50 16.66 0.24 -4.84
C VAL A 50 16.92 -1.27 -4.90
N ARG A 51 17.34 -1.86 -3.78
CA ARG A 51 17.45 -3.32 -3.67
C ARG A 51 16.05 -3.92 -3.44
N LEU A 52 15.58 -4.78 -4.36
CA LEU A 52 14.28 -5.43 -4.29
C LEU A 52 14.41 -6.86 -3.75
N ILE A 53 13.59 -7.20 -2.77
CA ILE A 53 13.46 -8.54 -2.18
C ILE A 53 11.99 -8.97 -2.26
N PRO A 54 11.54 -9.50 -3.41
CA PRO A 54 10.17 -9.95 -3.55
C PRO A 54 9.96 -11.30 -2.83
N VAL A 55 8.88 -11.40 -2.05
CA VAL A 55 8.34 -12.68 -1.58
C VAL A 55 7.37 -13.19 -2.65
N MET A 56 7.73 -14.31 -3.27
CA MET A 56 7.03 -14.79 -4.47
C MET A 56 5.81 -15.64 -4.13
N PHE A 57 4.70 -15.34 -4.79
CA PHE A 57 3.43 -16.04 -4.69
C PHE A 57 3.03 -16.69 -6.01
N SER A 58 2.09 -17.62 -5.97
CA SER A 58 1.47 -18.14 -7.17
C SER A 58 0.69 -17.06 -7.93
N ALA A 59 0.70 -17.14 -9.26
CA ALA A 59 -0.02 -16.20 -10.12
C ALA A 59 -1.55 -16.28 -9.90
N LYS A 60 -2.25 -15.18 -10.20
CA LYS A 60 -3.71 -15.11 -10.13
C LYS A 60 -4.34 -16.24 -10.94
N GLY A 61 -5.24 -17.02 -10.30
CA GLY A 61 -5.93 -18.14 -10.93
C GLY A 61 -5.08 -19.40 -11.13
N ALA A 62 -3.81 -19.43 -10.72
CA ALA A 62 -2.99 -20.63 -10.78
C ALA A 62 -3.54 -21.71 -9.82
N LYS A 63 -3.75 -22.92 -10.32
CA LYS A 63 -4.21 -24.08 -9.54
C LYS A 63 -3.06 -24.81 -8.82
N ARG A 64 -1.82 -24.49 -9.14
CA ARG A 64 -0.59 -25.11 -8.60
C ARG A 64 0.51 -24.06 -8.47
N ARG A 65 1.53 -24.37 -7.66
CA ARG A 65 2.76 -23.57 -7.59
C ARG A 65 3.34 -23.35 -8.97
N THR A 66 3.66 -22.11 -9.29
CA THR A 66 4.37 -21.76 -10.52
C THR A 66 5.84 -22.18 -10.45
N LYS A 67 6.44 -22.12 -9.25
CA LYS A 67 7.77 -22.61 -8.93
C LYS A 67 7.80 -23.17 -7.50
N LYS A 68 8.79 -24.04 -7.20
CA LYS A 68 8.90 -24.71 -5.88
C LYS A 68 9.07 -23.72 -4.74
N GLU A 69 9.79 -22.64 -4.97
CA GLU A 69 10.07 -21.56 -4.00
C GLU A 69 8.92 -20.56 -3.81
N HIS A 70 7.87 -20.62 -4.63
CA HIS A 70 6.72 -19.73 -4.50
C HIS A 70 5.73 -20.24 -3.46
N LEU A 71 5.10 -19.34 -2.73
CA LEU A 71 3.94 -19.68 -1.92
C LEU A 71 2.80 -20.20 -2.81
N PRO A 72 2.09 -21.27 -2.40
CA PRO A 72 1.16 -22.00 -3.29
C PRO A 72 -0.20 -21.30 -3.48
N PHE A 73 -0.37 -20.10 -2.97
CA PHE A 73 -1.58 -19.28 -3.06
C PHE A 73 -1.26 -17.88 -3.60
N ASN A 74 -2.30 -17.10 -3.93
CA ASN A 74 -2.11 -15.70 -4.32
C ASN A 74 -1.76 -14.84 -3.10
N PHE A 75 -0.99 -13.76 -3.28
CA PHE A 75 -0.76 -12.83 -2.18
C PHE A 75 -2.09 -12.24 -1.69
N PRO A 76 -2.30 -12.17 -0.37
CA PRO A 76 -3.55 -11.64 0.16
C PRO A 76 -3.60 -10.12 0.05
N CYS A 77 -4.81 -9.58 -0.09
CA CYS A 77 -5.07 -8.16 -0.08
C CYS A 77 -6.12 -7.79 0.99
N PHE A 78 -6.19 -6.52 1.37
CA PHE A 78 -7.18 -6.06 2.35
C PHE A 78 -8.59 -6.02 1.76
N THR A 79 -8.69 -5.60 0.50
CA THR A 79 -9.96 -5.50 -0.22
C THR A 79 -9.87 -6.14 -1.60
N THR A 80 -9.26 -5.49 -2.56
CA THR A 80 -9.13 -5.96 -3.95
C THR A 80 -7.78 -5.59 -4.54
N HIS A 81 -7.25 -6.45 -5.41
CA HIS A 81 -6.07 -6.15 -6.19
C HIS A 81 -6.22 -6.75 -7.61
N PRO A 82 -5.79 -6.06 -8.69
CA PRO A 82 -5.96 -6.58 -10.05
C PRO A 82 -5.24 -7.91 -10.30
N ARG A 83 -4.17 -8.18 -9.54
CA ARG A 83 -3.34 -9.39 -9.68
C ARG A 83 -3.57 -10.44 -8.59
N SER A 84 -4.56 -10.27 -7.70
CA SER A 84 -4.94 -11.27 -6.71
C SER A 84 -6.44 -11.41 -6.59
N THR A 85 -6.88 -12.62 -6.24
CA THR A 85 -8.28 -12.94 -5.91
C THR A 85 -8.46 -13.27 -4.44
N THR A 86 -7.38 -13.26 -3.65
CA THR A 86 -7.34 -13.68 -2.24
C THR A 86 -7.30 -12.46 -1.33
N THR A 87 -8.14 -12.46 -0.30
CA THR A 87 -8.04 -11.49 0.80
C THR A 87 -7.42 -12.15 2.02
N PHE A 88 -7.03 -11.35 3.03
CA PHE A 88 -6.54 -11.90 4.29
C PHE A 88 -7.58 -12.75 5.02
N ALA A 89 -8.87 -12.47 4.80
CA ALA A 89 -9.97 -13.26 5.36
C ALA A 89 -10.13 -14.64 4.72
N ASP A 90 -9.64 -14.82 3.49
CA ASP A 90 -9.75 -16.07 2.74
C ASP A 90 -8.61 -17.04 3.06
N LEU A 91 -7.57 -16.60 3.74
CA LEU A 91 -6.44 -17.46 4.11
C LEU A 91 -6.84 -18.44 5.20
N SER A 92 -6.52 -19.71 5.00
CA SER A 92 -6.48 -20.68 6.10
C SER A 92 -5.42 -20.32 7.14
N SER A 93 -5.53 -20.86 8.34
CA SER A 93 -4.52 -20.66 9.39
C SER A 93 -3.14 -21.13 8.94
N GLU A 94 -3.07 -22.19 8.14
CA GLU A 94 -1.81 -22.70 7.59
C GLU A 94 -1.21 -21.75 6.54
N GLU A 95 -2.02 -21.25 5.61
CA GLU A 95 -1.59 -20.28 4.60
C GLU A 95 -1.14 -18.96 5.25
N PHE A 96 -1.85 -18.50 6.29
CA PHE A 96 -1.44 -17.32 7.05
C PHE A 96 -0.12 -17.55 7.78
N ALA A 97 0.09 -18.72 8.38
CA ALA A 97 1.38 -19.08 8.99
C ALA A 97 2.52 -19.13 7.96
N GLN A 98 2.26 -19.69 6.77
CA GLN A 98 3.23 -19.70 5.67
C GLN A 98 3.55 -18.29 5.17
N TYR A 99 2.53 -17.42 5.07
CA TYR A 99 2.69 -16.01 4.74
C TYR A 99 3.63 -15.31 5.73
N LEU A 100 3.35 -15.42 7.02
CA LEU A 100 4.18 -14.82 8.07
C LEU A 100 5.60 -15.35 8.04
N ALA A 101 5.80 -16.67 7.94
CA ALA A 101 7.12 -17.30 7.91
C ALA A 101 7.96 -16.84 6.70
N ALA A 102 7.33 -16.71 5.51
CA ALA A 102 8.02 -16.25 4.31
C ALA A 102 8.48 -14.80 4.41
N PHE A 103 7.64 -13.93 4.95
CA PHE A 103 7.99 -12.51 5.16
C PHE A 103 8.99 -12.33 6.31
N ASP A 104 8.86 -13.09 7.39
CA ASP A 104 9.82 -13.07 8.50
C ASP A 104 11.23 -13.43 7.99
N ALA A 105 11.35 -14.51 7.22
CA ALA A 105 12.61 -14.91 6.61
C ALA A 105 13.18 -13.84 5.65
N ALA A 106 12.31 -13.19 4.85
CA ALA A 106 12.73 -12.14 3.92
C ALA A 106 13.19 -10.86 4.66
N ILE A 107 12.47 -10.45 5.71
CA ILE A 107 12.84 -9.30 6.56
C ILE A 107 14.13 -9.60 7.30
N GLN A 108 14.25 -10.79 7.92
CA GLN A 108 15.48 -11.21 8.61
C GLN A 108 16.68 -11.19 7.67
N LYS A 109 16.54 -11.73 6.45
CA LYS A 109 17.59 -11.67 5.42
C LYS A 109 17.96 -10.25 5.09
N ALA A 110 16.98 -9.37 4.88
CA ALA A 110 17.21 -7.96 4.62
C ALA A 110 17.96 -7.29 5.78
N VAL A 111 17.55 -7.54 7.02
CA VAL A 111 18.21 -7.00 8.21
C VAL A 111 19.68 -7.46 8.30
N MET A 112 19.94 -8.75 8.08
CA MET A 112 21.31 -9.30 8.16
C MET A 112 22.23 -8.78 7.05
N GLU A 113 21.75 -8.72 5.81
CA GLU A 113 22.58 -8.41 4.65
C GLU A 113 22.66 -6.90 4.36
N PHE A 114 21.56 -6.18 4.58
CA PHE A 114 21.47 -4.76 4.28
C PHE A 114 21.79 -3.89 5.50
N GLN A 115 21.56 -4.38 6.74
CA GLN A 115 21.80 -3.66 7.99
C GLN A 115 21.14 -2.28 8.04
N PRO A 116 19.79 -2.21 7.98
CA PRO A 116 19.07 -0.95 7.92
C PRO A 116 19.20 -0.14 9.21
N ASP A 117 19.29 1.17 9.09
CA ASP A 117 19.22 2.12 10.21
C ASP A 117 17.78 2.29 10.71
N ILE A 118 16.80 2.09 9.80
CA ILE A 118 15.38 2.27 10.05
C ILE A 118 14.56 1.32 9.18
N ILE A 119 13.42 0.85 9.72
CA ILE A 119 12.42 0.13 8.96
C ILE A 119 11.19 1.03 8.74
N HIS A 120 10.75 1.18 7.51
CA HIS A 120 9.52 1.86 7.15
C HIS A 120 8.49 0.83 6.65
N ALA A 121 7.60 0.43 7.54
CA ALA A 121 6.57 -0.55 7.24
C ALA A 121 5.26 0.11 6.81
N GLN A 122 4.59 -0.49 5.84
CA GLN A 122 3.30 -0.04 5.36
C GLN A 122 2.20 -0.89 5.99
N HIS A 123 1.12 -0.23 6.45
CA HIS A 123 0.01 -0.83 7.20
C HIS A 123 0.40 -1.22 8.64
N ILE A 124 -0.57 -1.13 9.56
CA ILE A 124 -0.31 -1.21 11.00
C ILE A 124 -0.16 -2.63 11.57
N TRP A 125 -0.46 -3.68 10.80
CA TRP A 125 -0.42 -5.07 11.27
C TRP A 125 0.28 -6.02 10.29
N CYS A 126 0.38 -7.31 10.66
CA CYS A 126 1.14 -8.34 9.97
C CYS A 126 2.63 -7.99 9.80
N LEU A 127 3.00 -7.38 8.68
CA LEU A 127 4.43 -7.16 8.37
C LEU A 127 5.06 -6.10 9.29
N SER A 128 4.32 -5.12 9.75
CA SER A 128 4.79 -4.16 10.75
C SER A 128 5.06 -4.85 12.08
N TRP A 129 4.21 -5.81 12.48
CA TRP A 129 4.43 -6.65 13.64
C TRP A 129 5.69 -7.51 13.51
N LEU A 130 5.99 -8.07 12.34
CA LEU A 130 7.27 -8.75 12.09
C LEU A 130 8.44 -7.76 12.16
N ALA A 131 8.30 -6.59 11.57
CA ALA A 131 9.34 -5.57 11.52
C ALA A 131 9.78 -5.10 12.92
N VAL A 132 8.85 -4.83 13.83
CA VAL A 132 9.18 -4.33 15.19
C VAL A 132 9.95 -5.36 16.04
N LYS A 133 9.88 -6.65 15.72
CA LYS A 133 10.63 -7.71 16.43
C LYS A 133 12.14 -7.63 16.24
N HIS A 134 12.61 -6.95 15.22
CA HIS A 134 14.04 -6.78 14.95
C HIS A 134 14.70 -5.69 15.80
N HIS A 135 13.93 -4.97 16.64
CA HIS A 135 14.43 -3.91 17.53
C HIS A 135 15.18 -2.77 16.80
N ILE A 136 14.92 -2.61 15.52
CA ILE A 136 15.37 -1.48 14.71
C ILE A 136 14.29 -0.40 14.76
N PRO A 137 14.65 0.90 14.84
CA PRO A 137 13.66 1.98 14.79
C PRO A 137 12.66 1.75 13.63
N THR A 138 11.38 1.60 13.97
CA THR A 138 10.35 1.27 12.98
C THR A 138 9.31 2.38 12.89
N VAL A 139 9.12 2.90 11.69
CA VAL A 139 8.06 3.84 11.33
C VAL A 139 6.98 3.09 10.57
N VAL A 140 5.73 3.32 10.91
CA VAL A 140 4.58 2.66 10.26
C VAL A 140 3.69 3.70 9.60
N THR A 141 3.38 3.52 8.32
CA THR A 141 2.37 4.33 7.63
C THR A 141 1.04 3.58 7.53
N THR A 142 -0.04 4.19 8.03
CA THR A 142 -1.39 3.65 7.92
C THR A 142 -2.07 4.14 6.65
N HIS A 143 -2.84 3.26 5.98
CA HIS A 143 -3.49 3.55 4.70
C HIS A 143 -5.02 3.45 4.74
N GLY A 144 -5.61 3.18 5.91
CA GLY A 144 -7.05 3.12 6.16
C GLY A 144 -7.65 1.72 5.97
N THR A 145 -7.30 0.96 4.95
CA THR A 145 -7.79 -0.41 4.75
C THR A 145 -7.27 -1.38 5.81
N ASP A 146 -6.11 -1.15 6.34
CA ASP A 146 -5.52 -1.86 7.47
C ASP A 146 -6.29 -1.60 8.78
N LEU A 147 -6.72 -0.36 9.01
CA LEU A 147 -7.56 -0.01 10.17
C LEU A 147 -8.93 -0.68 10.08
N MET A 148 -9.54 -0.69 8.90
CA MET A 148 -10.78 -1.45 8.66
C MET A 148 -10.59 -2.93 8.99
N GLY A 149 -9.44 -3.50 8.66
CA GLY A 149 -9.08 -4.88 8.98
C GLY A 149 -9.03 -5.14 10.48
N CYS A 150 -8.44 -4.24 11.26
CA CYS A 150 -8.38 -4.33 12.73
C CYS A 150 -9.77 -4.34 13.38
N VAL A 151 -10.71 -3.57 12.83
CA VAL A 151 -12.09 -3.53 13.32
C VAL A 151 -12.85 -4.79 12.94
N LYS A 152 -12.71 -5.23 11.69
CA LYS A 152 -13.49 -6.34 11.13
C LYS A 152 -13.01 -7.73 11.59
N TRP A 153 -11.70 -7.88 11.83
CA TRP A 153 -11.08 -9.16 12.15
C TRP A 153 -10.23 -9.07 13.42
N PRO A 154 -10.78 -9.45 14.58
CA PRO A 154 -10.11 -9.31 15.88
C PRO A 154 -8.70 -9.96 15.97
N GLY A 155 -8.47 -11.05 15.24
CA GLY A 155 -7.16 -11.71 15.20
C GLY A 155 -6.03 -10.83 14.67
N PHE A 156 -6.33 -9.85 13.80
CA PHE A 156 -5.33 -8.91 13.28
C PHE A 156 -5.12 -7.71 14.21
N ARG A 157 -6.11 -7.42 15.07
CA ARG A 157 -6.02 -6.34 16.04
C ARG A 157 -4.88 -6.56 17.03
N GLY A 158 -4.71 -7.77 17.56
CA GLY A 158 -3.61 -8.09 18.48
C GLY A 158 -2.22 -7.85 17.86
N LEU A 159 -2.05 -8.14 16.55
CA LEU A 159 -0.80 -7.85 15.84
C LEU A 159 -0.58 -6.33 15.69
N ALA A 160 -1.65 -5.56 15.49
CA ALA A 160 -1.58 -4.11 15.41
C ALA A 160 -1.28 -3.48 16.78
N GLU A 161 -1.87 -3.96 17.86
CA GLU A 161 -1.59 -3.52 19.24
C GLU A 161 -0.10 -3.70 19.59
N GLU A 162 0.47 -4.85 19.29
CA GLU A 162 1.91 -5.09 19.45
C GLU A 162 2.76 -4.17 18.55
N THR A 163 2.31 -3.90 17.33
CA THR A 163 2.98 -2.93 16.46
C THR A 163 2.98 -1.54 17.07
N VAL A 164 1.81 -1.03 17.50
CA VAL A 164 1.66 0.29 18.14
C VAL A 164 2.56 0.41 19.37
N LYS A 165 2.61 -0.63 20.19
CA LYS A 165 3.43 -0.68 21.40
C LYS A 165 4.92 -0.51 21.10
N HIS A 166 5.43 -1.17 20.06
CA HIS A 166 6.86 -1.29 19.79
C HIS A 166 7.38 -0.39 18.66
N CYS A 167 6.53 0.16 17.80
CA CYS A 167 6.98 1.10 16.75
C CYS A 167 7.44 2.43 17.35
N THR A 168 8.34 3.10 16.63
CA THR A 168 8.89 4.41 17.02
C THR A 168 7.91 5.53 16.67
N LYS A 169 7.32 5.48 15.47
CA LYS A 169 6.38 6.48 14.96
C LYS A 169 5.32 5.85 14.07
N ILE A 170 4.16 6.50 14.02
CA ILE A 170 3.07 6.18 13.12
C ILE A 170 2.80 7.40 12.24
N ILE A 171 2.79 7.21 10.94
CA ILE A 171 2.41 8.22 9.96
C ILE A 171 0.94 7.98 9.57
N ALA A 172 0.10 8.98 9.83
CA ALA A 172 -1.26 9.05 9.31
C ALA A 172 -1.28 9.93 8.06
N ILE A 173 -1.86 9.41 6.98
CA ILE A 173 -1.86 10.08 5.67
C ILE A 173 -2.94 11.16 5.50
N SER A 174 -3.86 11.29 6.48
CA SER A 174 -4.90 12.33 6.55
C SER A 174 -5.38 12.52 7.97
N SER A 175 -6.08 13.62 8.23
CA SER A 175 -6.71 13.87 9.54
C SER A 175 -7.70 12.76 9.91
N SER A 176 -8.56 12.35 8.98
CA SER A 176 -9.50 11.25 9.22
C SER A 176 -8.79 9.91 9.48
N ASN A 177 -7.65 9.67 8.83
CA ASN A 177 -6.85 8.47 9.09
C ASN A 177 -6.22 8.53 10.48
N ARG A 178 -5.69 9.69 10.91
CA ARG A 178 -5.18 9.90 12.27
C ARG A 178 -6.26 9.65 13.30
N ASP A 179 -7.45 10.22 13.11
CA ASP A 179 -8.55 10.12 14.04
C ASP A 179 -9.02 8.66 14.17
N ALA A 180 -9.07 7.92 13.06
CA ALA A 180 -9.36 6.48 13.05
C ALA A 180 -8.29 5.64 13.79
N VAL A 181 -7.00 6.00 13.66
CA VAL A 181 -5.94 5.34 14.45
C VAL A 181 -6.16 5.58 15.94
N LEU A 182 -6.45 6.82 16.36
CA LEU A 182 -6.63 7.18 17.76
C LEU A 182 -7.92 6.60 18.35
N GLU A 183 -8.96 6.40 17.55
CA GLU A 183 -10.18 5.71 17.98
C GLU A 183 -9.92 4.23 18.32
N ILE A 184 -9.09 3.55 17.51
CA ILE A 184 -8.78 2.13 17.69
C ILE A 184 -7.65 1.92 18.73
N PHE A 185 -6.64 2.82 18.72
CA PHE A 185 -5.41 2.75 19.51
C PHE A 185 -5.13 4.12 20.17
N PRO A 186 -5.84 4.50 21.24
CA PRO A 186 -5.65 5.79 21.93
C PRO A 186 -4.20 6.01 22.42
N GLU A 187 -3.50 4.94 22.76
CA GLU A 187 -2.08 4.95 23.18
C GLU A 187 -1.11 5.40 22.07
N ALA A 188 -1.54 5.38 20.82
CA ALA A 188 -0.73 5.86 19.69
C ALA A 188 -0.53 7.38 19.70
N CYS A 189 -1.25 8.16 20.52
CA CYS A 189 -1.28 9.61 20.51
C CYS A 189 0.12 10.26 20.54
N ALA A 190 1.04 9.76 21.36
CA ALA A 190 2.40 10.29 21.47
C ALA A 190 3.32 9.90 20.28
N LYS A 191 2.89 8.93 19.46
CA LYS A 191 3.69 8.39 18.35
C LYS A 191 3.20 8.83 16.98
N ILE A 192 1.96 9.32 16.87
CA ILE A 192 1.34 9.61 15.58
C ILE A 192 1.76 10.98 15.04
N SER A 193 2.04 11.03 13.76
CA SER A 193 2.34 12.25 13.00
C SER A 193 1.46 12.30 11.75
N LEU A 194 0.90 13.45 11.46
CA LEU A 194 0.14 13.68 10.24
C LEU A 194 1.11 14.07 9.11
N LEU A 195 1.21 13.22 8.11
CA LEU A 195 2.01 13.47 6.90
C LEU A 195 1.19 13.02 5.68
N PRO A 196 0.52 13.95 5.01
CA PRO A 196 -0.27 13.64 3.81
C PRO A 196 0.58 13.05 2.69
N ASN A 197 -0.07 12.27 1.82
CA ASN A 197 0.58 11.77 0.62
C ASN A 197 1.01 12.93 -0.28
N GLY A 198 2.22 12.82 -0.81
CA GLY A 198 2.70 13.68 -1.89
C GLY A 198 2.25 13.19 -3.26
N TYR A 199 2.63 13.93 -4.28
CA TYR A 199 2.51 13.56 -5.69
C TYR A 199 3.84 13.85 -6.40
N ASN A 200 4.03 13.24 -7.56
CA ASN A 200 5.20 13.50 -8.38
C ASN A 200 4.95 14.73 -9.25
N GLU A 201 5.58 15.85 -8.92
CA GLU A 201 5.45 17.13 -9.61
C GLU A 201 6.08 17.13 -11.01
N ASP A 202 7.01 16.22 -11.29
CA ASP A 202 7.54 16.01 -12.64
C ASP A 202 6.52 15.36 -13.60
N VAL A 203 5.47 14.75 -13.05
CA VAL A 203 4.41 14.05 -13.80
C VAL A 203 3.09 14.80 -13.74
N PHE A 204 2.77 15.36 -12.58
CA PHE A 204 1.51 16.07 -12.32
C PHE A 204 1.80 17.55 -12.10
N TYR A 205 1.76 18.33 -13.14
CA TYR A 205 1.96 19.78 -13.11
C TYR A 205 0.84 20.49 -13.93
N PRO A 206 0.51 21.73 -13.57
CA PRO A 206 -0.41 22.53 -14.38
C PRO A 206 0.19 22.77 -15.76
N GLU A 207 -0.58 22.50 -16.80
CA GLU A 207 -0.22 22.77 -18.17
C GLU A 207 -1.31 23.65 -18.79
N ASP A 208 -0.90 24.70 -19.50
CA ASP A 208 -1.84 25.54 -20.26
C ASP A 208 -2.20 24.82 -21.56
N VAL A 209 -3.27 24.05 -21.51
CA VAL A 209 -3.74 23.23 -22.63
C VAL A 209 -5.11 23.74 -23.08
N ASP A 210 -5.27 23.98 -24.38
CA ASP A 210 -6.60 24.19 -24.93
C ASP A 210 -7.47 22.95 -24.70
N ARG A 211 -8.52 23.13 -23.91
CA ARG A 211 -9.45 22.07 -23.51
C ARG A 211 -10.07 21.35 -24.70
N THR A 212 -10.48 22.11 -25.72
CA THR A 212 -11.11 21.54 -26.93
C THR A 212 -10.16 20.62 -27.68
N SER A 213 -8.93 21.07 -27.89
CA SER A 213 -7.88 20.26 -28.52
C SER A 213 -7.55 19.01 -27.72
N LEU A 214 -7.48 19.11 -26.39
CA LEU A 214 -7.22 17.96 -25.52
C LEU A 214 -8.32 16.91 -25.64
N LEU A 215 -9.58 17.32 -25.50
CA LEU A 215 -10.73 16.42 -25.56
C LEU A 215 -10.89 15.78 -26.94
N THR A 216 -10.61 16.54 -28.00
CA THR A 216 -10.60 16.02 -29.38
C THR A 216 -9.55 14.92 -29.54
N ARG A 217 -8.33 15.11 -29.03
CA ARG A 217 -7.29 14.07 -29.03
C ARG A 217 -7.68 12.80 -28.23
N MET A 218 -8.50 12.98 -27.20
CA MET A 218 -9.03 11.87 -26.39
C MET A 218 -10.28 11.21 -27.00
N ASN A 219 -10.77 11.65 -28.16
CA ASN A 219 -12.02 11.25 -28.78
C ASN A 219 -13.25 11.48 -27.86
N ILE A 220 -13.24 12.53 -27.06
CA ILE A 220 -14.36 12.91 -26.20
C ILE A 220 -15.11 14.05 -26.89
N PRO A 221 -16.39 13.88 -27.27
CA PRO A 221 -17.22 14.96 -27.79
C PRO A 221 -17.33 16.10 -26.77
N TYR A 222 -17.15 17.35 -27.23
CA TYR A 222 -17.19 18.50 -26.35
C TYR A 222 -17.73 19.74 -27.10
N ASN A 223 -18.80 20.32 -26.60
CA ASN A 223 -19.44 21.52 -27.15
C ASN A 223 -19.56 22.66 -26.12
N GLY A 224 -18.67 22.68 -25.12
CA GLY A 224 -18.67 23.70 -24.07
C GLY A 224 -19.30 23.27 -22.75
N GLU A 225 -19.68 21.98 -22.59
CA GLU A 225 -20.32 21.47 -21.40
C GLU A 225 -19.39 21.52 -20.17
N LYS A 226 -19.98 21.56 -18.99
CA LYS A 226 -19.23 21.38 -17.74
C LYS A 226 -18.73 19.92 -17.64
N ILE A 227 -17.46 19.74 -17.25
CA ILE A 227 -16.83 18.43 -17.13
C ILE A 227 -16.78 18.03 -15.67
N VAL A 228 -17.36 16.88 -15.36
CA VAL A 228 -17.21 16.22 -14.05
C VAL A 228 -16.25 15.05 -14.20
N LEU A 229 -15.10 15.12 -13.52
CA LEU A 229 -14.05 14.11 -13.60
C LEU A 229 -14.09 13.21 -12.36
N PHE A 230 -14.12 11.90 -12.57
CA PHE A 230 -13.87 10.90 -11.53
C PHE A 230 -12.53 10.21 -11.78
N ALA A 231 -11.65 10.25 -10.80
CA ALA A 231 -10.38 9.52 -10.83
C ALA A 231 -10.33 8.48 -9.71
N GLY A 232 -10.35 7.20 -10.04
CA GLY A 232 -10.33 6.12 -9.06
C GLY A 232 -10.71 4.76 -9.64
N LYS A 233 -10.68 3.72 -8.79
CA LYS A 233 -11.21 2.41 -9.17
C LYS A 233 -12.74 2.51 -9.29
N LEU A 234 -13.31 1.95 -10.35
CA LEU A 234 -14.76 1.87 -10.55
C LEU A 234 -15.32 0.78 -9.62
N THR A 235 -15.60 1.14 -8.38
CA THR A 235 -16.15 0.26 -7.35
C THR A 235 -17.15 1.02 -6.50
N THR A 236 -18.17 0.34 -6.00
CA THR A 236 -19.18 0.86 -5.06
C THR A 236 -18.52 1.56 -3.86
N PHE A 237 -17.44 1.00 -3.34
CA PHE A 237 -16.65 1.57 -2.23
C PHE A 237 -16.07 2.97 -2.53
N LYS A 238 -15.81 3.30 -3.80
CA LYS A 238 -15.33 4.61 -4.24
C LYS A 238 -16.45 5.58 -4.60
N GLY A 239 -17.71 5.17 -4.46
CA GLY A 239 -18.88 6.02 -4.64
C GLY A 239 -19.19 6.40 -6.10
N VAL A 240 -18.62 5.70 -7.09
CA VAL A 240 -18.86 6.02 -8.51
C VAL A 240 -20.35 5.91 -8.89
N GLU A 241 -21.06 4.95 -8.31
CA GLU A 241 -22.50 4.79 -8.53
C GLU A 241 -23.30 5.99 -7.98
N ASN A 242 -22.88 6.54 -6.83
CA ASN A 242 -23.49 7.74 -6.27
C ASN A 242 -23.24 8.95 -7.17
N LEU A 243 -22.02 9.07 -7.72
CA LEU A 243 -21.70 10.15 -8.67
C LEU A 243 -22.57 10.05 -9.93
N LEU A 244 -22.71 8.86 -10.51
CA LEU A 244 -23.57 8.63 -11.68
C LEU A 244 -25.04 8.92 -11.36
N SER A 245 -25.53 8.46 -10.21
CA SER A 245 -26.90 8.71 -9.79
C SER A 245 -27.18 10.20 -9.51
N ALA A 246 -26.16 10.97 -9.14
CA ALA A 246 -26.26 12.40 -8.93
C ALA A 246 -26.31 13.20 -10.25
N ALA A 247 -25.99 12.60 -11.40
CA ALA A 247 -25.98 13.28 -12.71
C ALA A 247 -27.30 14.01 -12.98
N ARG A 248 -28.43 13.39 -12.68
CA ARG A 248 -29.77 13.98 -12.83
C ARG A 248 -29.97 15.33 -12.11
N TYR A 249 -29.18 15.63 -11.09
CA TYR A 249 -29.32 16.89 -10.33
C TYR A 249 -28.49 18.03 -10.89
N TYR A 250 -27.49 17.77 -11.73
CA TYR A 250 -26.67 18.81 -12.35
C TYR A 250 -26.80 18.87 -13.86
N GLU A 251 -27.56 17.95 -14.49
CA GLU A 251 -27.98 18.05 -15.88
C GLU A 251 -29.10 19.10 -16.08
N GLU A 252 -29.88 19.35 -15.02
CA GLU A 252 -30.99 20.30 -15.04
C GLU A 252 -30.57 21.78 -14.76
N GLN A 253 -29.27 22.05 -14.53
CA GLN A 253 -28.70 23.36 -14.25
C GLN A 253 -27.85 23.87 -15.44
#